data_776b0dd4f9f7c3172c73049436f50204
#
_entry.id   776b0dd4f9f7c3172c73049436f50204
#
_cell.length_a   1.000
_cell.length_b   1.000
_cell.length_c   1.000
_cell.angle_alpha   90.00
_cell.angle_beta   90.00
_cell.angle_gamma   90.00
#
_symmetry.space_group_name_H-M   'P 1'
#
loop_
_entity.id
_entity.type
_entity.pdbx_description
1 polymer ?
#
loop_
_entity_poly.entity_id
_entity_poly.type
_entity_poly.pdbx_seq_one_letter_code
_entity_poly.pdbx_strand_id
1 'polypeptide(L)'
;MLGVVAGLIWAAVAPRALLQEVGHGEAQVVNAETSAFILADVWYCLIVAVGGLITGIVGYKLLVRRAGWTAAAGLVLGGAAAALLALWTGENIGLGTYNHLLATSPDGTFFRASLALGARSALAFWPGLVSIVVLLAEYGGRRSPEGGSAPVLSVD
;
A
#
# COMPACT_ATOMS: atom_id res chain seq x y z
N MET A 1 -11.02 -4.19 -4.14
CA MET A 1 -11.27 -2.86 -4.72
C MET A 1 -10.27 -1.80 -4.21
N LEU A 2 -10.05 -1.64 -2.90
CA LEU A 2 -9.12 -0.62 -2.36
C LEU A 2 -7.69 -0.75 -2.91
N GLY A 3 -7.17 -1.96 -3.07
CA GLY A 3 -5.83 -2.17 -3.64
C GLY A 3 -5.69 -1.65 -5.07
N VAL A 4 -6.73 -1.85 -5.91
CA VAL A 4 -6.73 -1.32 -7.29
C VAL A 4 -6.70 0.20 -7.28
N VAL A 5 -7.54 0.84 -6.45
CA VAL A 5 -7.55 2.30 -6.31
C VAL A 5 -6.19 2.82 -5.82
N ALA A 6 -5.58 2.15 -4.84
CA ALA A 6 -4.25 2.50 -4.36
C ALA A 6 -3.18 2.40 -5.46
N GLY A 7 -3.22 1.34 -6.28
CA GLY A 7 -2.32 1.17 -7.43
C GLY A 7 -2.51 2.24 -8.50
N LEU A 8 -3.75 2.64 -8.80
CA LEU A 8 -4.07 3.75 -9.71
C LEU A 8 -3.50 5.08 -9.20
N ILE A 9 -3.69 5.37 -7.91
CA ILE A 9 -3.15 6.59 -7.29
C ILE A 9 -1.62 6.57 -7.37
N TRP A 10 -0.99 5.43 -7.03
CA TRP A 10 0.46 5.29 -7.12
C TRP A 10 0.96 5.53 -8.55
N ALA A 11 0.33 4.93 -9.56
CA ALA A 11 0.70 5.12 -10.96
C ALA A 11 0.54 6.57 -11.44
N ALA A 12 -0.39 7.34 -10.84
CA ALA A 12 -0.63 8.73 -11.18
C ALA A 12 0.36 9.70 -10.50
N VAL A 13 0.80 9.39 -9.27
CA VAL A 13 1.58 10.32 -8.42
C VAL A 13 3.06 10.00 -8.43
N ALA A 14 3.44 8.73 -8.59
CA ALA A 14 4.84 8.31 -8.55
C ALA A 14 5.67 8.92 -9.70
N PRO A 15 6.82 9.53 -9.40
CA PRO A 15 7.72 10.03 -10.42
C PRO A 15 8.33 8.86 -11.21
N ARG A 16 8.50 9.07 -12.52
CA ARG A 16 9.09 8.08 -13.41
C ARG A 16 10.44 8.57 -13.90
N ALA A 17 11.47 7.72 -13.85
CA ALA A 17 12.78 8.04 -14.37
C ALA A 17 12.74 8.22 -15.89
N LEU A 18 13.60 9.12 -16.39
CA LEU A 18 13.83 9.27 -17.84
C LEU A 18 14.85 8.24 -18.29
N LEU A 19 14.51 7.52 -19.34
CA LEU A 19 15.36 6.56 -20.02
C LEU A 19 15.69 7.08 -21.41
N GLN A 20 16.86 6.69 -21.93
CA GLN A 20 17.27 6.93 -23.30
C GLN A 20 17.52 5.58 -23.98
N GLU A 21 16.97 5.42 -25.18
CA GLU A 21 17.27 4.28 -26.05
C GLU A 21 18.74 4.34 -26.45
N VAL A 22 19.47 3.23 -26.24
CA VAL A 22 20.90 3.11 -26.59
C VAL A 22 21.16 2.11 -27.72
N GLY A 23 20.10 1.61 -28.33
CA GLY A 23 20.14 0.64 -29.42
C GLY A 23 19.76 -0.77 -29.01
N HIS A 24 19.35 -1.56 -30.01
CA HIS A 24 18.95 -2.97 -29.85
C HIS A 24 17.79 -3.25 -28.87
N GLY A 25 16.94 -2.25 -28.60
CA GLY A 25 15.84 -2.40 -27.63
C GLY A 25 16.32 -2.33 -26.18
N GLU A 26 17.50 -1.78 -25.92
CA GLU A 26 18.00 -1.50 -24.59
C GLU A 26 17.85 -0.03 -24.24
N ALA A 27 17.48 0.26 -22.99
CA ALA A 27 17.33 1.61 -22.49
C ALA A 27 18.20 1.81 -21.25
N GLN A 28 18.93 2.92 -21.21
CA GLN A 28 19.73 3.32 -20.07
C GLN A 28 19.10 4.51 -19.35
N VAL A 29 19.26 4.54 -18.02
CA VAL A 29 18.84 5.68 -17.21
C VAL A 29 19.74 6.87 -17.55
N VAL A 30 19.14 7.99 -17.98
CA VAL A 30 19.87 9.21 -18.37
C VAL A 30 20.71 9.77 -17.24
N ASN A 31 20.23 9.60 -16.00
CA ASN A 31 20.91 10.06 -14.82
C ASN A 31 20.89 8.95 -13.77
N ALA A 32 22.01 8.27 -13.55
CA ALA A 32 22.13 7.16 -12.62
C ALA A 32 21.83 7.56 -11.15
N GLU A 33 21.97 8.82 -10.80
CA GLU A 33 21.66 9.37 -9.47
C GLU A 33 20.18 9.76 -9.30
N THR A 34 19.30 9.27 -10.17
CA THR A 34 17.90 9.67 -10.16
C THR A 34 17.19 9.16 -8.90
N SER A 35 16.81 10.07 -8.03
CA SER A 35 15.97 9.81 -6.85
C SER A 35 14.54 9.35 -7.20
N ALA A 36 14.18 9.34 -8.49
CA ALA A 36 12.85 8.99 -8.95
C ALA A 36 12.41 7.57 -8.53
N PHE A 37 13.31 6.60 -8.56
CA PHE A 37 13.01 5.23 -8.11
C PHE A 37 12.73 5.19 -6.61
N ILE A 38 13.56 5.86 -5.80
CA ILE A 38 13.37 5.93 -4.34
C ILE A 38 12.07 6.66 -4.01
N LEU A 39 11.80 7.77 -4.71
CA LEU A 39 10.56 8.52 -4.53
C LEU A 39 9.31 7.71 -4.93
N ALA A 40 9.40 6.89 -5.97
CA ALA A 40 8.31 5.99 -6.34
C ALA A 40 8.00 4.97 -5.24
N ASP A 41 9.03 4.41 -4.60
CA ASP A 41 8.90 3.49 -3.47
C ASP A 41 8.31 4.21 -2.23
N VAL A 42 8.74 5.44 -1.94
CA VAL A 42 8.20 6.26 -0.85
C VAL A 42 6.72 6.55 -1.05
N TRP A 43 6.31 6.93 -2.27
CA TRP A 43 4.90 7.15 -2.59
C TRP A 43 4.07 5.88 -2.43
N TYR A 44 4.60 4.74 -2.86
CA TYR A 44 3.94 3.45 -2.63
C TYR A 44 3.75 3.19 -1.13
N CYS A 45 4.82 3.30 -0.33
CA CYS A 45 4.76 3.11 1.12
C CYS A 45 3.71 4.03 1.79
N LEU A 46 3.67 5.29 1.39
CA LEU A 46 2.71 6.26 1.92
C LEU A 46 1.26 5.84 1.62
N ILE A 47 0.98 5.48 0.37
CA ILE A 47 -0.36 5.10 -0.07
C ILE A 47 -0.83 3.82 0.63
N VAL A 48 0.03 2.79 0.71
CA VAL A 48 -0.33 1.54 1.38
C VAL A 48 -0.41 1.72 2.90
N ALA A 49 0.35 2.64 3.49
CA ALA A 49 0.26 2.97 4.90
C ALA A 49 -1.09 3.64 5.24
N VAL A 50 -1.49 4.64 4.46
CA VAL A 50 -2.81 5.28 4.62
C VAL A 50 -3.94 4.27 4.40
N GLY A 51 -3.84 3.43 3.37
CA GLY A 51 -4.80 2.35 3.11
C GLY A 51 -4.90 1.37 4.28
N GLY A 52 -3.75 0.96 4.85
CA GLY A 52 -3.67 0.08 6.02
C GLY A 52 -4.32 0.69 7.27
N LEU A 53 -4.07 1.97 7.54
CA LEU A 53 -4.69 2.67 8.66
C LEU A 53 -6.21 2.77 8.50
N ILE A 54 -6.69 3.20 7.34
CA ILE A 54 -8.12 3.32 7.06
C ILE A 54 -8.80 1.95 7.20
N THR A 55 -8.27 0.92 6.52
CA THR A 55 -8.85 -0.43 6.58
C THR A 55 -8.75 -1.04 7.96
N GLY A 56 -7.68 -0.78 8.71
CA GLY A 56 -7.53 -1.22 10.11
C GLY A 56 -8.59 -0.61 11.01
N ILE A 57 -8.74 0.71 10.98
CA ILE A 57 -9.71 1.43 11.84
C ILE A 57 -11.16 1.05 11.49
N VAL A 58 -11.51 1.11 10.21
CA VAL A 58 -12.88 0.81 9.75
C VAL A 58 -13.20 -0.66 9.95
N GLY A 59 -12.26 -1.54 9.55
CA GLY A 59 -12.41 -2.98 9.67
C GLY A 59 -12.52 -3.44 11.13
N TYR A 60 -11.73 -2.84 12.05
CA TYR A 60 -11.85 -3.11 13.47
C TYR A 60 -13.25 -2.76 13.99
N LYS A 61 -13.74 -1.54 13.70
CA LYS A 61 -15.05 -1.09 14.17
C LYS A 61 -16.22 -1.92 13.62
N LEU A 62 -16.16 -2.30 12.35
CA LEU A 62 -17.27 -2.95 11.67
C LEU A 62 -17.25 -4.48 11.80
N LEU A 63 -16.07 -5.10 11.75
CA LEU A 63 -15.93 -6.55 11.68
C LEU A 63 -15.37 -7.15 12.96
N VAL A 64 -14.17 -6.69 13.42
CA VAL A 64 -13.44 -7.35 14.50
C VAL A 64 -14.20 -7.29 15.82
N ARG A 65 -14.82 -6.16 16.13
CA ARG A 65 -15.66 -6.01 17.34
C ARG A 65 -16.85 -6.98 17.39
N ARG A 66 -17.34 -7.45 16.23
CA ARG A 66 -18.51 -8.34 16.14
C ARG A 66 -18.12 -9.81 16.00
N ALA A 67 -17.11 -10.11 15.18
CA ALA A 67 -16.72 -11.47 14.81
C ALA A 67 -15.37 -11.91 15.42
N GLY A 68 -14.69 -11.04 16.18
CA GLY A 68 -13.49 -11.40 16.94
C GLY A 68 -12.27 -11.75 16.08
N TRP A 69 -11.49 -12.73 16.54
CA TRP A 69 -10.19 -13.11 15.98
C TRP A 69 -10.23 -13.53 14.49
N THR A 70 -11.27 -14.24 14.08
CA THR A 70 -11.40 -14.69 12.68
C THR A 70 -11.52 -13.52 11.72
N ALA A 71 -12.26 -12.47 12.12
CA ALA A 71 -12.36 -11.24 11.35
C ALA A 71 -11.03 -10.47 11.32
N ALA A 72 -10.29 -10.46 12.43
CA ALA A 72 -8.96 -9.85 12.48
C ALA A 72 -7.99 -10.52 11.50
N ALA A 73 -7.94 -11.86 11.50
CA ALA A 73 -7.12 -12.61 10.54
C ALA A 73 -7.53 -12.33 9.08
N GLY A 74 -8.82 -12.32 8.80
CA GLY A 74 -9.35 -11.97 7.47
C GLY A 74 -8.98 -10.56 7.03
N LEU A 75 -8.98 -9.60 7.96
CA LEU A 75 -8.62 -8.21 7.69
C LEU A 75 -7.12 -8.07 7.35
N VAL A 76 -6.25 -8.77 8.05
CA VAL A 76 -4.80 -8.79 7.79
C VAL A 76 -4.51 -9.43 6.42
N LEU A 77 -5.11 -10.60 6.12
CA LEU A 77 -4.97 -11.26 4.83
C LEU A 77 -5.53 -10.40 3.69
N GLY A 78 -6.66 -9.75 3.91
CA GLY A 78 -7.25 -8.80 2.98
C GLY A 78 -6.34 -7.59 2.72
N GLY A 79 -5.63 -7.11 3.74
CA GLY A 79 -4.61 -6.06 3.63
C GLY A 79 -3.41 -6.51 2.78
N ALA A 80 -2.93 -7.73 2.99
CA ALA A 80 -1.85 -8.30 2.17
C ALA A 80 -2.27 -8.43 0.69
N ALA A 81 -3.46 -8.95 0.44
CA ALA A 81 -4.02 -9.05 -0.91
C ALA A 81 -4.20 -7.65 -1.56
N ALA A 82 -4.62 -6.65 -0.78
CA ALA A 82 -4.78 -5.28 -1.25
C ALA A 82 -3.43 -4.66 -1.64
N ALA A 83 -2.36 -4.89 -0.87
CA ALA A 83 -1.01 -4.42 -1.19
C ALA A 83 -0.50 -5.05 -2.49
N LEU A 84 -0.68 -6.37 -2.67
CA LEU A 84 -0.31 -7.07 -3.90
C LEU A 84 -1.09 -6.56 -5.12
N LEU A 85 -2.39 -6.32 -4.97
CA LEU A 85 -3.23 -5.76 -6.03
C LEU A 85 -2.81 -4.32 -6.37
N ALA A 86 -2.41 -3.53 -5.38
CA ALA A 86 -1.91 -2.17 -5.61
C ALA A 86 -0.61 -2.19 -6.42
N LEU A 87 0.33 -3.07 -6.05
CA LEU A 87 1.56 -3.26 -6.79
C LEU A 87 1.29 -3.69 -8.23
N TRP A 88 0.54 -4.78 -8.40
CA TRP A 88 0.23 -5.33 -9.73
C TRP A 88 -0.47 -4.30 -10.63
N THR A 89 -1.45 -3.55 -10.09
CA THR A 89 -2.16 -2.52 -10.85
C THR A 89 -1.21 -1.39 -11.25
N GLY A 90 -0.40 -0.90 -10.32
CA GLY A 90 0.51 0.22 -10.57
C GLY A 90 1.60 -0.11 -11.59
N GLU A 91 2.22 -1.30 -11.50
CA GLU A 91 3.25 -1.74 -12.45
C GLU A 91 2.70 -1.99 -13.85
N ASN A 92 1.47 -2.50 -13.98
CA ASN A 92 0.87 -2.75 -15.29
C ASN A 92 0.40 -1.49 -16.00
N ILE A 93 0.20 -0.37 -15.29
CA ILE A 93 -0.20 0.89 -15.90
C ILE A 93 0.97 1.50 -16.68
N GLY A 94 0.82 1.57 -17.98
CA GLY A 94 1.81 2.14 -18.91
C GLY A 94 2.87 1.13 -19.38
N LEU A 95 2.87 -0.12 -18.87
CA LEU A 95 3.81 -1.15 -19.31
C LEU A 95 3.69 -1.44 -20.82
N GLY A 96 2.46 -1.51 -21.34
CA GLY A 96 2.22 -1.71 -22.78
C GLY A 96 2.80 -0.58 -23.63
N THR A 97 2.61 0.66 -23.23
CA THR A 97 3.16 1.84 -23.91
C THR A 97 4.69 1.85 -23.83
N TYR A 98 5.26 1.50 -22.67
CA TYR A 98 6.69 1.38 -22.48
C TYR A 98 7.31 0.33 -23.43
N ASN A 99 6.75 -0.87 -23.45
CA ASN A 99 7.23 -1.95 -24.33
C ASN A 99 7.10 -1.60 -25.82
N HIS A 100 6.02 -0.92 -26.20
CA HIS A 100 5.83 -0.45 -27.58
C HIS A 100 6.89 0.60 -27.96
N LEU A 101 7.14 1.58 -27.09
CA LEU A 101 8.16 2.61 -27.33
C LEU A 101 9.56 2.00 -27.41
N LEU A 102 9.89 1.06 -26.53
CA LEU A 102 11.17 0.37 -26.54
C LEU A 102 11.40 -0.41 -27.86
N ALA A 103 10.33 -1.00 -28.44
CA ALA A 103 10.43 -1.79 -29.66
C ALA A 103 10.44 -0.96 -30.95
N THR A 104 9.93 0.28 -30.93
CA THR A 104 9.65 1.07 -32.16
C THR A 104 10.37 2.41 -32.21
N SER A 105 10.97 2.87 -31.10
CA SER A 105 11.65 4.16 -31.06
C SER A 105 13.04 4.09 -31.69
N PRO A 106 13.48 5.11 -32.43
CA PRO A 106 14.86 5.23 -32.89
C PRO A 106 15.85 5.40 -31.75
N ASP A 107 17.10 4.99 -31.99
CA ASP A 107 18.20 5.19 -31.05
C ASP A 107 18.30 6.66 -30.59
N GLY A 108 18.52 6.87 -29.30
CA GLY A 108 18.62 8.21 -28.73
C GLY A 108 17.27 8.83 -28.30
N THR A 109 16.15 8.14 -28.49
CA THR A 109 14.82 8.63 -28.05
C THR A 109 14.70 8.57 -26.53
N PHE A 110 14.14 9.65 -25.92
CA PHE A 110 13.88 9.71 -24.50
C PHE A 110 12.44 9.29 -24.20
N PHE A 111 12.26 8.41 -23.22
CA PHE A 111 10.94 8.01 -22.72
C PHE A 111 10.97 7.74 -21.22
N ARG A 112 9.78 7.65 -20.61
CA ARG A 112 9.67 7.41 -19.19
C ARG A 112 9.71 5.92 -18.86
N ALA A 113 10.45 5.55 -17.81
CA ALA A 113 10.48 4.19 -17.29
C ALA A 113 9.08 3.69 -16.90
N SER A 114 8.86 2.38 -17.03
CA SER A 114 7.73 1.74 -16.37
C SER A 114 7.94 1.82 -14.85
N LEU A 115 6.82 1.88 -14.09
CA LEU A 115 6.89 1.79 -12.65
C LEU A 115 7.31 0.37 -12.24
N ALA A 116 8.26 0.29 -11.33
CA ALA A 116 8.65 -0.94 -10.67
C ALA A 116 8.92 -0.63 -9.19
N LEU A 117 8.47 -1.51 -8.29
CA LEU A 117 8.75 -1.38 -6.87
C LEU A 117 10.12 -2.00 -6.57
N GLY A 118 11.08 -1.15 -6.17
CA GLY A 118 12.41 -1.59 -5.75
C GLY A 118 12.39 -2.25 -4.37
N ALA A 119 11.67 -1.65 -3.43
CA ALA A 119 11.57 -2.10 -2.05
C ALA A 119 10.36 -3.04 -1.83
N ARG A 120 10.49 -4.34 -2.16
CA ARG A 120 9.42 -5.34 -1.96
C ARG A 120 8.93 -5.46 -0.51
N SER A 121 9.77 -5.10 0.47
CA SER A 121 9.38 -5.02 1.88
C SER A 121 8.24 -4.03 2.15
N ALA A 122 8.02 -3.06 1.26
CA ALA A 122 6.92 -2.13 1.33
C ALA A 122 5.54 -2.80 1.32
N LEU A 123 5.42 -4.01 0.74
CA LEU A 123 4.19 -4.81 0.77
C LEU A 123 3.71 -5.16 2.19
N ALA A 124 4.64 -5.23 3.15
CA ALA A 124 4.30 -5.51 4.54
C ALA A 124 3.65 -4.34 5.28
N PHE A 125 3.71 -3.11 4.75
CA PHE A 125 3.15 -1.94 5.43
C PHE A 125 1.63 -2.03 5.60
N TRP A 126 0.89 -2.45 4.60
CA TRP A 126 -0.57 -2.56 4.68
C TRP A 126 -1.00 -3.56 5.76
N PRO A 127 -0.65 -4.86 5.67
CA PRO A 127 -1.05 -5.83 6.69
C PRO A 127 -0.43 -5.52 8.06
N GLY A 128 0.78 -4.96 8.10
CA GLY A 128 1.44 -4.56 9.33
C GLY A 128 0.67 -3.47 10.07
N LEU A 129 0.26 -2.42 9.40
CA LEU A 129 -0.53 -1.34 10.00
C LEU A 129 -1.92 -1.80 10.41
N VAL A 130 -2.58 -2.64 9.61
CA VAL A 130 -3.83 -3.29 10.02
C VAL A 130 -3.65 -4.05 11.33
N SER A 131 -2.59 -4.85 11.45
CA SER A 131 -2.29 -5.62 12.66
C SER A 131 -2.05 -4.72 13.87
N ILE A 132 -1.26 -3.65 13.70
CA ILE A 132 -0.99 -2.68 14.76
C ILE A 132 -2.28 -2.01 15.24
N VAL A 133 -3.13 -1.56 14.31
CA VAL A 133 -4.41 -0.92 14.65
C VAL A 133 -5.31 -1.87 15.44
N VAL A 134 -5.42 -3.14 15.01
CA VAL A 134 -6.23 -4.15 15.70
C VAL A 134 -5.68 -4.39 17.10
N LEU A 135 -4.36 -4.58 17.26
CA LEU A 135 -3.72 -4.81 18.57
C LEU A 135 -3.92 -3.63 19.52
N LEU A 136 -3.71 -2.40 19.05
CA LEU A 136 -3.90 -1.20 19.88
C LEU A 136 -5.35 -1.03 20.30
N ALA A 137 -6.30 -1.31 19.41
CA ALA A 137 -7.71 -1.21 19.70
C ALA A 137 -8.18 -2.26 20.70
N GLU A 138 -7.70 -3.51 20.60
CA GLU A 138 -7.96 -4.57 21.59
C GLU A 138 -7.35 -4.25 22.96
N TYR A 139 -6.11 -3.76 22.97
CA TYR A 139 -5.42 -3.40 24.21
C TYR A 139 -6.10 -2.22 24.91
N GLY A 140 -6.53 -1.21 24.16
CA GLY A 140 -7.27 -0.06 24.68
C GLY A 140 -8.64 -0.44 25.23
N GLY A 141 -9.36 -1.34 24.54
CA GLY A 141 -10.66 -1.83 24.97
C GLY A 141 -10.63 -2.61 26.29
N ARG A 142 -9.55 -3.32 26.56
CA ARG A 142 -9.38 -4.09 27.81
C ARG A 142 -9.06 -3.21 29.04
N ARG A 143 -8.64 -1.98 28.82
CA ARG A 143 -8.27 -1.03 29.89
C ARG A 143 -9.40 -0.13 30.36
N SER A 144 -10.56 -0.16 29.76
CA SER A 144 -11.73 0.56 30.28
C SER A 144 -12.28 -0.25 31.45
N PRO A 145 -12.06 0.17 32.73
CA PRO A 145 -12.72 -0.47 33.84
C PRO A 145 -14.21 -0.21 33.68
N GLU A 146 -15.00 -1.27 33.71
CA GLU A 146 -16.44 -1.12 33.98
C GLU A 146 -16.57 -0.26 35.22
N GLY A 147 -17.13 0.94 35.06
CA GLY A 147 -17.41 1.84 36.17
C GLY A 147 -18.22 1.08 37.20
N GLY A 148 -17.59 0.93 38.37
CA GLY A 148 -18.16 0.19 39.46
C GLY A 148 -19.61 0.60 39.72
N SER A 149 -20.51 -0.33 39.55
CA SER A 149 -21.81 -0.27 40.15
C SER A 149 -21.58 -0.17 41.68
N ALA A 150 -21.69 1.05 42.19
CA ALA A 150 -21.73 1.24 43.61
C ALA A 150 -22.83 0.34 44.21
N PRO A 151 -22.55 -0.44 45.28
CA PRO A 151 -23.60 -1.22 45.92
C PRO A 151 -24.61 -0.26 46.49
N VAL A 152 -25.86 -0.41 46.08
CA VAL A 152 -26.99 0.27 46.70
C VAL A 152 -27.11 -0.32 48.12
N LEU A 153 -26.64 0.44 49.11
CA LEU A 153 -26.93 0.13 50.51
C LEU A 153 -28.44 0.31 50.73
N SER A 154 -29.17 -0.78 50.82
CA SER A 154 -30.53 -0.80 51.36
C SER A 154 -30.42 -0.52 52.84
N VAL A 155 -30.87 0.63 53.31
CA VAL A 155 -31.11 0.96 54.72
C VAL A 155 -32.52 0.50 55.01
N ASP A 156 -32.66 -0.55 55.80
CA ASP A 156 -33.91 -0.95 56.50
C ASP A 156 -34.19 -0.01 57.66
#